data_ee7f5e36b84ace6ff56dbc8160cb608b
#
_entry.id   ee7f5e36b84ace6ff56dbc8160cb608b
#
_cell.length_a   1.000
_cell.length_b   1.000
_cell.length_c   1.000
_cell.angle_alpha   90.00
_cell.angle_beta   90.00
_cell.angle_gamma   90.00
#
_symmetry.space_group_name_H-M   'P 1'
#
loop_
_entity.id
_entity.type
_entity.pdbx_description
1 polymer ?
#
loop_
_entity_poly.entity_id
_entity_poly.type
_entity_poly.pdbx_seq_one_letter_code
_entity_poly.pdbx_strand_id
1 'polypeptide(L)'
;MKLDYLQALKRVDEARGAWIMQGQEPLLEQNLLDAFRASWQKQEIERQRHDINNVNDWKKVFNALNSLSLFSSQLAIEVHGNIKPDANALKLLKSYIQSNEQNLLLVVMPKQDSASLKTGFFQTVEANGVHVALTSDAPTPRPTTSRP
;
A
#
# COMPACT_ATOMS: atom_id res chain seq x y z
N MET A 1 -0.39 -11.44 1.37
CA MET A 1 0.50 -11.90 0.29
C MET A 1 1.69 -10.96 0.21
N LYS A 2 2.86 -11.49 -0.03
CA LYS A 2 4.06 -10.66 -0.16
C LYS A 2 4.54 -10.68 -1.60
N LEU A 3 4.81 -9.50 -2.16
CA LEU A 3 5.26 -9.35 -3.54
C LEU A 3 6.56 -8.55 -3.59
N ASP A 4 7.37 -8.81 -4.61
CA ASP A 4 8.47 -7.93 -4.94
C ASP A 4 7.99 -6.85 -5.92
N TYR A 5 8.89 -5.97 -6.29
CA TYR A 5 8.57 -4.86 -7.18
C TYR A 5 8.01 -5.33 -8.54
N LEU A 6 8.66 -6.29 -9.18
CA LEU A 6 8.23 -6.75 -10.50
C LEU A 6 6.87 -7.46 -10.44
N GLN A 7 6.65 -8.24 -9.40
CA GLN A 7 5.36 -8.90 -9.21
C GLN A 7 4.26 -7.88 -8.99
N ALA A 8 4.54 -6.82 -8.22
CA ALA A 8 3.56 -5.76 -7.95
C ALA A 8 3.20 -4.99 -9.22
N LEU A 9 4.20 -4.69 -10.07
CA LEU A 9 3.95 -4.00 -11.34
C LEU A 9 2.94 -4.73 -12.21
N LYS A 10 2.94 -6.04 -12.17
CA LYS A 10 2.03 -6.85 -13.00
C LYS A 10 0.60 -6.87 -12.45
N ARG A 11 0.39 -6.36 -11.25
CA ARG A 11 -0.90 -6.46 -10.57
C ARG A 11 -1.58 -5.13 -10.29
N VAL A 12 -1.00 -4.02 -10.76
CA VAL A 12 -1.57 -2.70 -10.42
C VAL A 12 -2.99 -2.51 -10.94
N ASP A 13 -3.34 -3.11 -12.08
CA ASP A 13 -4.68 -2.95 -12.65
C ASP A 13 -5.75 -3.66 -11.83
N GLU A 14 -5.40 -4.72 -11.13
CA GLU A 14 -6.35 -5.50 -10.36
C GLU A 14 -6.24 -5.26 -8.86
N ALA A 15 -5.36 -4.38 -8.42
CA ALA A 15 -5.12 -4.15 -7.00
C ALA A 15 -6.34 -3.57 -6.31
N ARG A 16 -6.80 -4.23 -5.26
CA ARG A 16 -7.94 -3.82 -4.44
C ARG A 16 -7.64 -4.21 -3.00
N GLY A 17 -8.42 -3.66 -2.06
CA GLY A 17 -8.26 -3.99 -0.65
C GLY A 17 -7.17 -3.16 -0.01
N ALA A 18 -6.24 -3.78 0.67
CA ALA A 18 -5.17 -3.08 1.39
C ALA A 18 -3.80 -3.54 0.90
N TRP A 19 -3.01 -2.58 0.46
CA TRP A 19 -1.64 -2.80 0.01
C TRP A 19 -0.71 -1.89 0.80
N ILE A 20 0.45 -2.41 1.19
CA ILE A 20 1.54 -1.61 1.76
C ILE A 20 2.75 -1.77 0.85
N MET A 21 3.37 -0.64 0.47
CA MET A 21 4.70 -0.69 -0.14
C MET A 21 5.66 0.00 0.81
N GLN A 22 6.78 -0.63 1.09
CA GLN A 22 7.79 -0.07 1.97
C GLN A 22 9.19 -0.42 1.45
N GLY A 23 10.11 0.48 1.65
CA GLY A 23 11.50 0.29 1.24
C GLY A 23 12.24 1.59 1.17
N GLN A 24 13.50 1.51 0.75
CA GLN A 24 14.34 2.69 0.63
C GLN A 24 14.93 2.82 -0.78
N GLU A 25 14.14 2.42 -1.78
CA GLU A 25 14.52 2.53 -3.19
C GLU A 25 13.60 3.56 -3.84
N PRO A 26 13.96 4.85 -3.82
CA PRO A 26 13.06 5.90 -4.30
C PRO A 26 12.63 5.72 -5.75
N LEU A 27 13.52 5.22 -6.60
CA LEU A 27 13.17 5.01 -8.00
C LEU A 27 12.13 3.92 -8.16
N LEU A 28 12.27 2.81 -7.44
CA LEU A 28 11.28 1.73 -7.49
C LEU A 28 9.94 2.19 -6.93
N GLU A 29 9.97 2.94 -5.84
CA GLU A 29 8.76 3.49 -5.24
C GLU A 29 8.04 4.39 -6.24
N GLN A 30 8.77 5.31 -6.86
CA GLN A 30 8.18 6.24 -7.81
C GLN A 30 7.62 5.52 -9.03
N ASN A 31 8.36 4.56 -9.57
CA ASN A 31 7.91 3.80 -10.72
C ASN A 31 6.63 3.02 -10.43
N LEU A 32 6.56 2.41 -9.25
CA LEU A 32 5.37 1.65 -8.86
C LEU A 32 4.18 2.58 -8.63
N LEU A 33 4.40 3.72 -7.97
CA LEU A 33 3.34 4.72 -7.78
C LEU A 33 2.83 5.24 -9.12
N ASP A 34 3.74 5.53 -10.06
CA ASP A 34 3.34 5.99 -11.37
C ASP A 34 2.50 4.94 -12.10
N ALA A 35 2.85 3.67 -11.96
CA ALA A 35 2.09 2.58 -12.57
C ALA A 35 0.68 2.49 -11.96
N PHE A 36 0.56 2.63 -10.64
CA PHE A 36 -0.75 2.66 -10.00
C PHE A 36 -1.58 3.84 -10.50
N ARG A 37 -0.98 5.03 -10.52
CA ARG A 37 -1.72 6.24 -10.91
C ARG A 37 -2.18 6.17 -12.36
N ALA A 38 -1.34 5.64 -13.25
CA ALA A 38 -1.73 5.44 -14.64
C ALA A 38 -2.89 4.44 -14.76
N SER A 39 -2.85 3.37 -13.98
CA SER A 39 -3.91 2.38 -13.94
C SER A 39 -5.23 2.99 -13.46
N TRP A 40 -5.19 3.76 -12.38
CA TRP A 40 -6.39 4.42 -11.85
C TRP A 40 -7.00 5.38 -12.85
N GLN A 41 -6.16 6.15 -13.54
CA GLN A 41 -6.63 7.08 -14.55
C GLN A 41 -7.30 6.34 -15.70
N LYS A 42 -6.70 5.26 -16.15
CA LYS A 42 -7.24 4.44 -17.24
C LYS A 42 -8.58 3.82 -16.86
N GLN A 43 -8.74 3.41 -15.60
CA GLN A 43 -9.95 2.78 -15.09
C GLN A 43 -10.96 3.80 -14.55
N GLU A 44 -10.63 5.10 -14.57
CA GLU A 44 -11.47 6.17 -14.04
C GLU A 44 -11.75 5.99 -12.55
N ILE A 45 -10.74 5.57 -11.81
CA ILE A 45 -10.81 5.42 -10.36
C ILE A 45 -10.39 6.75 -9.73
N GLU A 46 -11.19 7.25 -8.79
CA GLU A 46 -10.86 8.49 -8.07
C GLU A 46 -9.66 8.25 -7.17
N ARG A 47 -8.71 9.19 -7.16
CA ARG A 47 -7.53 9.11 -6.33
C ARG A 47 -7.58 10.18 -5.26
N GLN A 48 -7.28 9.78 -4.03
CA GLN A 48 -7.06 10.72 -2.92
C GLN A 48 -5.71 10.42 -2.28
N ARG A 49 -5.07 11.45 -1.77
CA ARG A 49 -3.83 11.30 -1.03
C ARG A 49 -4.02 11.82 0.39
N HIS A 50 -3.54 11.05 1.36
CA HIS A 50 -3.55 11.44 2.77
C HIS A 50 -2.15 11.29 3.34
N ASP A 51 -1.69 12.29 4.08
CA ASP A 51 -0.40 12.23 4.76
C ASP A 51 -0.65 11.99 6.25
N ILE A 52 0.03 11.00 6.81
CA ILE A 52 -0.13 10.64 8.21
C ILE A 52 0.96 11.31 9.02
N ASN A 53 0.59 12.33 9.77
CA ASN A 53 1.50 13.07 10.64
C ASN A 53 1.30 12.71 12.11
N ASN A 54 0.17 12.12 12.45
CA ASN A 54 -0.11 11.61 13.78
C ASN A 54 -1.11 10.45 13.68
N VAL A 55 -1.31 9.74 14.78
CA VAL A 55 -2.16 8.55 14.79
C VAL A 55 -3.61 8.86 14.40
N ASN A 56 -4.10 10.05 14.78
CA ASN A 56 -5.49 10.42 14.47
C ASN A 56 -5.75 10.58 12.98
N ASP A 57 -4.72 10.81 12.18
CA ASP A 57 -4.90 10.95 10.74
C ASP A 57 -5.42 9.66 10.10
N TRP A 58 -5.18 8.51 10.73
CA TRP A 58 -5.72 7.24 10.24
C TRP A 58 -7.25 7.22 10.26
N LYS A 59 -7.86 7.89 11.23
CA LYS A 59 -9.34 7.96 11.28
C LYS A 59 -9.89 8.69 10.07
N LYS A 60 -9.18 9.71 9.60
CA LYS A 60 -9.60 10.48 8.42
C LYS A 60 -9.59 9.59 7.18
N VAL A 61 -8.59 8.72 7.08
CA VAL A 61 -8.48 7.78 5.96
C VAL A 61 -9.68 6.85 5.93
N PHE A 62 -10.02 6.24 7.06
CA PHE A 62 -11.13 5.29 7.10
C PHE A 62 -12.49 5.99 6.95
N ASN A 63 -12.62 7.22 7.44
CA ASN A 63 -13.83 8.00 7.20
C ASN A 63 -14.01 8.29 5.71
N ALA A 64 -12.93 8.61 5.02
CA ALA A 64 -12.99 8.86 3.58
C ALA A 64 -13.41 7.61 2.82
N LEU A 65 -12.85 6.46 3.19
CA LEU A 65 -13.22 5.19 2.56
C LEU A 65 -14.71 4.87 2.75
N ASN A 66 -15.21 5.09 3.96
CA ASN A 66 -16.61 4.81 4.26
C ASN A 66 -17.57 5.79 3.58
N SER A 67 -17.20 7.08 3.53
CA SER A 67 -18.05 8.10 2.94
C SER A 67 -18.28 7.89 1.46
N LEU A 68 -17.27 7.39 0.76
CA LEU A 68 -17.33 7.27 -0.69
C LEU A 68 -18.08 6.05 -1.16
N SER A 69 -18.37 5.10 -0.28
CA SER A 69 -19.18 3.95 -0.66
C SER A 69 -20.60 4.36 -1.07
N LEU A 70 -21.05 5.55 -0.69
CA LEU A 70 -22.37 6.04 -1.04
C LEU A 70 -22.51 6.40 -2.52
N PHE A 71 -21.41 6.65 -3.20
CA PHE A 71 -21.43 7.11 -4.59
C PHE A 71 -21.11 6.02 -5.58
N SER A 72 -20.95 4.82 -5.12
CA SER A 72 -20.65 3.64 -5.94
C SER A 72 -19.45 3.74 -6.85
N SER A 73 -18.68 4.79 -6.79
CA SER A 73 -17.48 4.90 -7.58
C SER A 73 -16.33 4.23 -6.84
N GLN A 74 -15.35 3.75 -7.60
CA GLN A 74 -14.16 3.18 -7.00
C GLN A 74 -13.23 4.28 -6.54
N LEU A 75 -12.56 4.03 -5.42
CA LEU A 75 -11.65 4.98 -4.81
C LEU A 75 -10.31 4.32 -4.53
N ALA A 76 -9.24 5.03 -4.84
CA ALA A 76 -7.90 4.64 -4.44
C ALA A 76 -7.35 5.72 -3.51
N ILE A 77 -7.02 5.34 -2.29
CA ILE A 77 -6.43 6.25 -1.32
C ILE A 77 -4.97 5.91 -1.14
N GLU A 78 -4.09 6.88 -1.47
CA GLU A 78 -2.66 6.79 -1.16
C GLU A 78 -2.43 7.37 0.21
N VAL A 79 -1.83 6.59 1.09
CA VAL A 79 -1.47 7.04 2.43
C VAL A 79 0.03 7.08 2.54
N HIS A 80 0.59 8.25 2.85
CA HIS A 80 2.04 8.42 2.98
C HIS A 80 2.39 8.75 4.43
N GLY A 81 3.39 8.09 4.97
CA GLY A 81 3.85 8.35 6.33
C GLY A 81 4.55 7.17 6.92
N ASN A 82 4.97 7.32 8.17
CA ASN A 82 5.68 6.27 8.90
C ASN A 82 5.06 5.99 10.26
N ILE A 83 3.84 6.40 10.47
CA ILE A 83 3.11 6.17 11.71
C ILE A 83 2.09 5.07 11.48
N LYS A 84 2.19 4.00 12.26
CA LYS A 84 1.27 2.88 12.13
C LYS A 84 -0.05 3.19 12.82
N PRO A 85 -1.13 2.56 12.38
CA PRO A 85 -2.42 2.75 13.05
C PRO A 85 -2.37 2.17 14.47
N ASP A 86 -3.08 2.81 15.39
CA ASP A 86 -3.23 2.29 16.75
C ASP A 86 -4.25 1.14 16.76
N ALA A 87 -4.57 0.63 17.96
CA ALA A 87 -5.46 -0.51 18.08
C ALA A 87 -6.86 -0.23 17.49
N ASN A 88 -7.37 0.98 17.69
CA ASN A 88 -8.68 1.35 17.14
C ASN A 88 -8.65 1.45 15.62
N ALA A 89 -7.63 2.09 15.08
CA ALA A 89 -7.47 2.20 13.63
C ALA A 89 -7.22 0.83 13.01
N LEU A 90 -6.51 -0.06 13.70
CA LEU A 90 -6.30 -1.40 13.22
C LEU A 90 -7.61 -2.19 13.11
N LYS A 91 -8.53 -1.99 14.05
CA LYS A 91 -9.86 -2.60 13.97
C LYS A 91 -10.61 -2.10 12.75
N LEU A 92 -10.52 -0.80 12.47
CA LEU A 92 -11.15 -0.21 11.28
C LEU A 92 -10.55 -0.79 10.00
N LEU A 93 -9.24 -1.00 9.99
CA LEU A 93 -8.57 -1.62 8.85
C LEU A 93 -9.08 -3.05 8.63
N LYS A 94 -9.21 -3.84 9.68
CA LYS A 94 -9.72 -5.20 9.57
C LYS A 94 -11.15 -5.22 9.05
N SER A 95 -11.99 -4.33 9.54
CA SER A 95 -13.36 -4.20 9.04
C SER A 95 -13.39 -3.82 7.57
N TYR A 96 -12.55 -2.89 7.17
CA TYR A 96 -12.46 -2.46 5.79
C TYR A 96 -12.05 -3.63 4.88
N ILE A 97 -11.03 -4.38 5.26
CA ILE A 97 -10.56 -5.51 4.46
C ILE A 97 -11.65 -6.56 4.28
N GLN A 98 -12.46 -6.77 5.31
CA GLN A 98 -13.51 -7.77 5.28
C GLN A 98 -14.73 -7.34 4.47
N SER A 99 -15.00 -6.05 4.40
CA SER A 99 -16.27 -5.57 3.85
C SER A 99 -16.16 -4.83 2.54
N ASN A 100 -14.97 -4.45 2.11
CA ASN A 100 -14.82 -3.60 0.94
C ASN A 100 -13.71 -4.12 0.03
N GLU A 101 -14.12 -4.71 -1.09
CA GLU A 101 -13.19 -5.24 -2.07
C GLU A 101 -13.08 -4.36 -3.32
N GLN A 102 -13.83 -3.27 -3.40
CA GLN A 102 -13.85 -2.43 -4.58
C GLN A 102 -12.83 -1.31 -4.55
N ASN A 103 -12.51 -0.82 -3.37
CA ASN A 103 -11.58 0.28 -3.19
C ASN A 103 -10.18 -0.24 -2.90
N LEU A 104 -9.19 0.64 -3.08
CA LEU A 104 -7.81 0.31 -2.75
C LEU A 104 -7.29 1.29 -1.70
N LEU A 105 -6.75 0.75 -0.63
CA LEU A 105 -5.96 1.50 0.34
C LEU A 105 -4.50 1.15 0.08
N LEU A 106 -3.74 2.11 -0.42
CA LEU A 106 -2.31 1.93 -0.72
C LEU A 106 -1.49 2.73 0.27
N VAL A 107 -0.78 2.04 1.15
CA VAL A 107 0.06 2.69 2.16
C VAL A 107 1.50 2.70 1.68
N VAL A 108 2.10 3.89 1.64
CA VAL A 108 3.48 4.09 1.19
C VAL A 108 4.31 4.48 2.40
N MET A 109 5.29 3.66 2.75
CA MET A 109 6.11 3.87 3.94
C MET A 109 7.58 3.71 3.61
N PRO A 110 8.47 4.33 4.41
CA PRO A 110 9.90 4.07 4.27
C PRO A 110 10.21 2.65 4.73
N LYS A 111 11.43 2.22 4.49
CA LYS A 111 11.86 0.87 4.87
C LYS A 111 11.60 0.62 6.35
N GLN A 112 11.06 -0.55 6.64
CA GLN A 112 10.74 -0.98 8.00
C GLN A 112 11.77 -2.01 8.48
N ASP A 113 12.08 -1.97 9.78
CA ASP A 113 12.95 -2.98 10.37
C ASP A 113 12.16 -4.25 10.65
N SER A 114 12.83 -5.33 11.05
CA SER A 114 12.17 -6.60 11.27
C SER A 114 11.18 -6.55 12.43
N ALA A 115 11.44 -5.76 13.44
CA ALA A 115 10.50 -5.61 14.55
C ALA A 115 9.22 -4.95 14.10
N SER A 116 9.34 -3.92 13.26
CA SER A 116 8.17 -3.21 12.71
C SER A 116 7.33 -4.12 11.83
N LEU A 117 7.98 -4.96 11.02
CA LEU A 117 7.27 -5.88 10.12
C LEU A 117 6.51 -6.97 10.88
N LYS A 118 6.81 -7.18 12.14
CA LYS A 118 6.11 -8.15 12.97
C LYS A 118 4.91 -7.57 13.71
N THR A 119 4.65 -6.28 13.55
CA THR A 119 3.50 -5.66 14.23
C THR A 119 2.18 -6.15 13.62
N GLY A 120 1.11 -5.97 14.37
CA GLY A 120 -0.22 -6.39 13.90
C GLY A 120 -0.65 -5.74 12.59
N PHE A 121 -0.23 -4.50 12.36
CA PHE A 121 -0.56 -3.80 11.12
C PHE A 121 0.02 -4.53 9.89
N PHE A 122 1.32 -4.78 9.88
CA PHE A 122 1.94 -5.45 8.73
C PHE A 122 1.45 -6.89 8.60
N GLN A 123 1.29 -7.59 9.69
CA GLN A 123 0.79 -8.97 9.65
C GLN A 123 -0.62 -9.04 9.11
N THR A 124 -1.49 -8.12 9.51
CA THR A 124 -2.87 -8.07 9.02
C THR A 124 -2.91 -7.84 7.52
N VAL A 125 -2.14 -6.88 7.03
CA VAL A 125 -2.12 -6.58 5.59
C VAL A 125 -1.47 -7.71 4.81
N GLU A 126 -0.38 -8.29 5.31
CA GLU A 126 0.27 -9.39 4.60
C GLU A 126 -0.62 -10.62 4.51
N ALA A 127 -1.41 -10.89 5.54
CA ALA A 127 -2.29 -12.05 5.58
C ALA A 127 -3.55 -11.87 4.73
N ASN A 128 -4.08 -10.66 4.66
CA ASN A 128 -5.37 -10.39 4.04
C ASN A 128 -5.31 -9.44 2.83
N GLY A 129 -4.16 -8.89 2.55
CA GLY A 129 -3.92 -7.97 1.46
C GLY A 129 -2.57 -8.23 0.83
N VAL A 130 -1.83 -7.18 0.50
CA VAL A 130 -0.52 -7.30 -0.16
C VAL A 130 0.51 -6.42 0.54
N HIS A 131 1.68 -7.00 0.78
CA HIS A 131 2.85 -6.27 1.26
C HIS A 131 3.91 -6.32 0.17
N VAL A 132 4.30 -5.16 -0.35
CA VAL A 132 5.34 -5.03 -1.36
C VAL A 132 6.61 -4.53 -0.72
N ALA A 133 7.68 -5.33 -0.81
CA ALA A 133 8.98 -4.92 -0.30
C ALA A 133 9.81 -4.38 -1.46
N LEU A 134 10.16 -3.10 -1.37
CA LEU A 134 10.96 -2.42 -2.38
C LEU A 134 12.41 -2.42 -1.93
N THR A 135 13.13 -3.44 -2.33
CA THR A 135 14.52 -3.59 -1.93
C THR A 135 15.42 -3.75 -3.14
N SER A 136 16.63 -3.28 -3.00
CA SER A 136 17.64 -3.47 -4.03
C SER A 136 18.18 -4.90 -4.04
N ASP A 137 17.82 -5.68 -3.03
CA ASP A 137 18.18 -7.09 -2.99
C ASP A 137 17.22 -7.93 -3.80
N ALA A 138 16.25 -7.29 -4.35
CA ALA A 138 15.43 -7.97 -5.29
C ALA A 138 16.37 -8.68 -6.22
N PRO A 139 16.07 -9.88 -6.55
CA PRO A 139 16.94 -10.74 -7.28
C PRO A 139 17.40 -10.11 -8.52
N THR A 140 18.16 -9.20 -8.37
CA THR A 140 18.88 -8.77 -9.42
C THR A 140 19.91 -9.73 -9.46
N PRO A 141 20.05 -10.26 -10.44
CA PRO A 141 21.24 -10.89 -10.72
C PRO A 141 22.28 -9.91 -10.60
N ARG A 142 23.02 -10.11 -9.97
CA ARG A 142 23.98 -9.31 -9.98
C ARG A 142 24.91 -9.69 -10.74
N PRO A 143 25.22 -9.44 -11.45
CA PRO A 143 25.89 -9.55 -12.14
C PRO A 143 26.88 -9.84 -12.10
N THR A 144 26.64 -10.19 -12.15
CA THR A 144 27.28 -10.13 -12.30
C THR A 144 28.14 -9.87 -12.37
N THR A 145 28.17 -9.92 -12.22
CA THR A 145 28.77 -9.32 -12.33
C THR A 145 29.56 -8.97 -12.41
N SER A 146 29.70 -9.08 -12.22
CA SER A 146 30.23 -8.42 -12.40
C SER A 146 31.10 -8.24 -12.54
N ARG A 147 31.41 -8.44 -12.43
CA ARG A 147 32.01 -8.04 -12.75
C ARG A 147 32.57 -7.81 -13.16
N PRO A 148 32.88 -7.89 -13.00
CA PRO A 148 33.11 -7.50 -13.65
C PRO A 148 33.49 -7.54 -14.22
#